data_5ce06365dffd8512b5e51b055ace9863
#
_entry.id   5ce06365dffd8512b5e51b055ace9863
#
_cell.length_a   1.000
_cell.length_b   1.000
_cell.length_c   1.000
_cell.angle_alpha   90.00
_cell.angle_beta   90.00
_cell.angle_gamma   90.00
#
_symmetry.space_group_name_H-M   'P 1'
#
loop_
_entity.id
_entity.type
_entity.pdbx_description
1 polymer ?
#
loop_
_entity_poly.entity_id
_entity_poly.type
_entity_poly.pdbx_seq_one_letter_code
_entity_poly.pdbx_strand_id
1 'polypeptide(L)'
;MAETDRYDPIGSVPPIMTDAEVTDQGITARYYETETERRLDFERDGATAAIAQNVEGYAMLKVRPSADGDELERYYGFDMALDHAAELLGVSPHDLPVPEPAADMGM
;
A
#
# COMPACT_ATOMS: atom_id res chain seq x y z
N MET A 1 9.14 29.04 12.21
CA MET A 1 9.27 28.71 11.98
C MET A 1 9.23 28.40 11.69
N ALA A 2 9.12 28.21 11.70
CA ALA A 2 9.15 27.56 11.37
C ALA A 2 9.15 27.12 11.16
N GLU A 3 8.94 26.91 11.00
CA GLU A 3 9.02 26.22 10.86
C GLU A 3 9.02 25.63 10.87
N THR A 4 8.82 25.69 10.83
CA THR A 4 8.91 24.87 10.89
C THR A 4 8.75 24.35 11.00
N ASP A 5 8.44 24.22 11.00
CA ASP A 5 8.39 23.40 11.17
C ASP A 5 8.04 22.84 11.03
N ARG A 6 7.66 22.57 10.77
CA ARG A 6 7.51 21.78 10.68
C ARG A 6 7.65 21.06 10.86
N TYR A 7 7.62 20.75 11.21
CA TYR A 7 7.98 19.74 11.50
C TYR A 7 8.11 19.15 11.95
N ASP A 8 7.85 18.78 12.07
CA ASP A 8 8.18 17.97 12.63
C ASP A 8 8.38 17.48 13.08
N PRO A 9 8.24 17.06 13.23
CA PRO A 9 8.60 16.42 13.76
C PRO A 9 8.71 15.90 14.05
N ILE A 10 8.64 15.74 14.03
CA ILE A 10 8.85 15.10 14.42
C ILE A 10 9.11 14.24 14.60
N GLY A 11 9.12 14.56 14.65
CA GLY A 11 10.24 13.74 14.78
C GLY A 11 10.04 12.29 14.83
N SER A 12 9.09 11.86 15.05
CA SER A 12 8.77 10.47 15.16
C SER A 12 8.53 9.82 13.82
N VAL A 13 8.91 10.48 12.79
CA VAL A 13 8.71 9.91 11.46
C VAL A 13 9.60 8.68 11.29
N PRO A 14 9.05 7.53 11.00
CA PRO A 14 9.88 6.36 10.75
C PRO A 14 10.71 6.56 9.49
N PRO A 15 11.85 5.93 9.42
CA PRO A 15 12.68 6.07 8.23
C PRO A 15 12.07 5.31 7.09
N ILE A 16 11.21 5.96 6.36
CA ILE A 16 10.59 5.37 5.20
C ILE A 16 11.54 5.55 4.03
N MET A 17 11.99 4.44 3.50
CA MET A 17 12.94 4.47 2.41
C MET A 17 12.31 5.00 1.14
N THR A 18 11.08 4.61 0.88
CA THR A 18 10.36 5.02 -0.32
C THR A 18 8.92 5.27 0.07
N ASP A 19 8.42 6.43 -0.31
CA ASP A 19 7.05 6.80 -0.02
C ASP A 19 6.50 7.47 -1.27
N ALA A 20 5.43 6.91 -1.81
CA ALA A 20 4.84 7.44 -3.03
C ALA A 20 3.33 7.34 -2.96
N GLU A 21 2.66 8.33 -3.51
CA GLU A 21 1.22 8.36 -3.52
C GLU A 21 0.73 8.79 -4.89
N VAL A 22 -0.27 8.07 -5.40
CA VAL A 22 -0.86 8.35 -6.71
C VAL A 22 -2.36 8.32 -6.55
N THR A 23 -3.04 9.29 -7.15
CA THR A 23 -4.51 9.31 -7.17
C THR A 23 -4.95 9.32 -8.62
N ASP A 24 -5.86 8.41 -8.96
CA ASP A 24 -6.38 8.31 -10.32
C ASP A 24 -7.79 7.74 -10.25
N GLN A 25 -8.72 8.35 -10.98
CA GLN A 25 -10.10 7.87 -11.08
C GLN A 25 -10.75 7.71 -9.70
N GLY A 26 -10.45 8.60 -8.77
CA GLY A 26 -11.03 8.57 -7.44
C GLY A 26 -10.42 7.56 -6.52
N ILE A 27 -9.37 6.87 -6.94
CA ILE A 27 -8.68 5.88 -6.13
C ILE A 27 -7.33 6.44 -5.74
N THR A 28 -7.03 6.42 -4.45
CA THR A 28 -5.72 6.84 -3.96
C THR A 28 -4.93 5.61 -3.58
N ALA A 29 -3.73 5.48 -4.12
CA ALA A 29 -2.82 4.41 -3.80
C ALA A 29 -1.58 4.99 -3.12
N ARG A 30 -1.19 4.41 -2.03
CA ARG A 30 -0.06 4.90 -1.25
C ARG A 30 0.89 3.76 -0.93
N TYR A 31 2.15 3.93 -1.35
CA TYR A 31 3.18 2.95 -1.09
C TYR A 31 4.12 3.47 0.00
N TYR A 32 4.47 2.59 0.94
CA TYR A 32 5.45 2.92 1.96
C TYR A 32 6.04 1.61 2.50
N GLU A 33 7.16 1.74 3.21
CA GLU A 33 7.84 0.58 3.78
C GLU A 33 7.93 0.75 5.29
N THR A 34 7.71 -0.36 5.99
CA THR A 34 7.97 -0.42 7.41
C THR A 34 9.24 -1.26 7.62
N GLU A 35 9.59 -1.51 8.88
CA GLU A 35 10.77 -2.34 9.17
C GLU A 35 10.61 -3.77 8.66
N THR A 36 9.37 -4.24 8.54
CA THR A 36 9.12 -5.64 8.22
C THR A 36 8.40 -5.84 6.91
N GLU A 37 7.73 -4.81 6.38
CA GLU A 37 6.85 -4.98 5.23
C GLU A 37 6.94 -3.83 4.25
N ARG A 38 6.76 -4.18 2.98
CA ARG A 38 6.41 -3.20 1.96
C ARG A 38 4.89 -3.16 1.92
N ARG A 39 4.31 -1.97 1.88
CA ARG A 39 2.85 -1.81 1.96
C ARG A 39 2.32 -0.95 0.83
N LEU A 40 1.18 -1.37 0.31
CA LEU A 40 0.47 -0.63 -0.72
C LEU A 40 -0.98 -0.54 -0.28
N ASP A 41 -1.41 0.65 0.10
CA ASP A 41 -2.77 0.89 0.58
C ASP A 41 -3.57 1.59 -0.48
N PHE A 42 -4.83 1.17 -0.63
CA PHE A 42 -5.77 1.81 -1.56
C PHE A 42 -6.98 2.32 -0.80
N GLU A 43 -7.55 3.42 -1.30
CA GLU A 43 -8.74 4.00 -0.71
C GLU A 43 -9.60 4.60 -1.82
N ARG A 44 -10.92 4.37 -1.74
CA ARG A 44 -11.89 4.89 -2.70
C ARG A 44 -13.22 5.06 -1.99
N ASP A 45 -13.67 6.31 -1.82
CA ASP A 45 -15.00 6.61 -1.25
C ASP A 45 -15.28 5.87 0.05
N GLY A 46 -14.29 5.80 0.92
CA GLY A 46 -14.45 5.12 2.19
C GLY A 46 -14.16 3.64 2.18
N ALA A 47 -14.06 3.03 1.00
CA ALA A 47 -13.63 1.63 0.90
C ALA A 47 -12.12 1.59 0.91
N THR A 48 -11.55 0.57 1.56
CA THR A 48 -10.09 0.44 1.67
C THR A 48 -9.66 -0.98 1.35
N ALA A 49 -8.41 -1.11 0.93
CA ALA A 49 -7.75 -2.40 0.73
C ALA A 49 -6.27 -2.17 0.90
N ALA A 50 -5.56 -3.19 1.35
CA ALA A 50 -4.12 -3.07 1.56
C ALA A 50 -3.43 -4.34 1.12
N ILE A 51 -2.26 -4.18 0.52
CA ILE A 51 -1.40 -5.30 0.14
C ILE A 51 -0.09 -5.13 0.89
N ALA A 52 0.38 -6.19 1.53
CA ALA A 52 1.62 -6.15 2.28
C ALA A 52 2.51 -7.31 1.87
N GLN A 53 3.80 -7.06 1.80
CA GLN A 53 4.79 -8.07 1.44
C GLN A 53 5.94 -7.99 2.43
N ASN A 54 6.31 -9.11 3.04
CA ASN A 54 7.43 -9.12 3.96
C ASN A 54 8.72 -8.77 3.23
N VAL A 55 9.56 -7.97 3.88
CA VAL A 55 10.86 -7.63 3.29
C VAL A 55 11.85 -8.77 3.43
N GLU A 56 11.60 -9.70 4.35
CA GLU A 56 12.47 -10.86 4.56
C GLU A 56 11.64 -12.13 4.55
N GLY A 57 12.27 -13.23 4.18
CA GLY A 57 11.61 -14.51 4.15
C GLY A 57 10.74 -14.67 2.93
N TYR A 58 9.63 -15.36 3.08
CA TYR A 58 8.70 -15.56 1.99
C TYR A 58 8.04 -14.26 1.59
N ALA A 59 8.12 -13.94 0.33
CA ALA A 59 7.62 -12.69 -0.20
C ALA A 59 6.20 -12.83 -0.74
N MET A 60 5.34 -13.55 -0.04
CA MET A 60 3.95 -13.63 -0.44
C MET A 60 3.25 -12.32 -0.16
N LEU A 61 2.27 -12.02 -0.98
CA LEU A 61 1.51 -10.79 -0.88
C LEU A 61 0.26 -11.05 -0.06
N LYS A 62 0.12 -10.32 1.04
CA LYS A 62 -1.02 -10.46 1.94
C LYS A 62 -2.02 -9.36 1.63
N VAL A 63 -3.28 -9.74 1.44
CA VAL A 63 -4.34 -8.77 1.17
C VAL A 63 -5.14 -8.57 2.45
N ARG A 64 -5.33 -7.32 2.83
CA ARG A 64 -6.06 -6.91 4.03
C ARG A 64 -7.15 -5.93 3.65
N PRO A 65 -8.25 -5.86 4.43
CA PRO A 65 -9.29 -4.87 4.13
C PRO A 65 -8.84 -3.45 4.41
N SER A 66 -7.80 -3.28 5.23
CA SER A 66 -7.21 -1.97 5.53
C SER A 66 -5.81 -2.21 6.05
N ALA A 67 -5.06 -1.12 6.24
CA ALA A 67 -3.69 -1.23 6.72
C ALA A 67 -3.61 -1.97 8.05
N ASP A 68 -4.60 -1.82 8.91
CA ASP A 68 -4.63 -2.44 10.22
C ASP A 68 -5.57 -3.63 10.29
N GLY A 69 -6.14 -4.05 9.17
CA GLY A 69 -7.09 -5.15 9.16
C GLY A 69 -6.41 -6.50 9.19
N ASP A 70 -7.21 -7.52 9.44
CA ASP A 70 -6.71 -8.88 9.42
C ASP A 70 -6.47 -9.34 8.00
N GLU A 71 -5.48 -10.20 7.84
CA GLU A 71 -5.17 -10.77 6.54
C GLU A 71 -6.33 -11.60 6.04
N LEU A 72 -6.75 -11.34 4.80
CA LEU A 72 -7.85 -12.07 4.17
C LEU A 72 -7.33 -13.22 3.33
N GLU A 73 -6.23 -13.01 2.61
CA GLU A 73 -5.72 -14.01 1.68
C GLU A 73 -4.28 -13.71 1.36
N ARG A 74 -3.55 -14.70 0.87
CA ARG A 74 -2.16 -14.56 0.43
C ARG A 74 -2.04 -15.01 -1.00
N TYR A 75 -1.20 -14.30 -1.74
CA TYR A 75 -0.98 -14.60 -3.15
C TYR A 75 0.50 -14.58 -3.46
N TYR A 76 0.91 -15.41 -4.44
CA TYR A 76 2.28 -15.36 -4.93
C TYR A 76 2.46 -14.24 -5.95
N GLY A 77 1.44 -13.94 -6.74
CA GLY A 77 1.54 -12.97 -7.81
C GLY A 77 0.90 -11.65 -7.45
N PHE A 78 1.55 -10.57 -7.87
CA PHE A 78 1.04 -9.23 -7.61
C PHE A 78 -0.32 -9.02 -8.31
N ASP A 79 -0.47 -9.56 -9.52
CA ASP A 79 -1.73 -9.43 -10.26
C ASP A 79 -2.90 -10.01 -9.47
N MET A 80 -2.70 -11.13 -8.83
CA MET A 80 -3.77 -11.78 -8.05
C MET A 80 -4.10 -10.95 -6.81
N ALA A 81 -3.09 -10.37 -6.18
CA ALA A 81 -3.33 -9.51 -5.03
C ALA A 81 -4.07 -8.25 -5.45
N LEU A 82 -3.73 -7.69 -6.59
CA LEU A 82 -4.42 -6.51 -7.12
C LEU A 82 -5.88 -6.83 -7.45
N ASP A 83 -6.15 -8.03 -8.02
CA ASP A 83 -7.53 -8.44 -8.29
C ASP A 83 -8.35 -8.42 -7.02
N HIS A 84 -7.81 -8.95 -5.93
CA HIS A 84 -8.53 -9.00 -4.67
C HIS A 84 -8.74 -7.60 -4.10
N ALA A 85 -7.70 -6.77 -4.17
CA ALA A 85 -7.81 -5.40 -3.68
C ALA A 85 -8.89 -4.63 -4.46
N ALA A 86 -8.92 -4.82 -5.78
CA ALA A 86 -9.92 -4.17 -6.61
C ALA A 86 -11.33 -4.62 -6.23
N GLU A 87 -11.47 -5.91 -5.93
CA GLU A 87 -12.76 -6.45 -5.51
C GLU A 87 -13.24 -5.78 -4.23
N LEU A 88 -12.32 -5.59 -3.27
CA LEU A 88 -12.66 -4.93 -2.03
C LEU A 88 -13.09 -3.49 -2.24
N LEU A 89 -12.54 -2.84 -3.26
CA LEU A 89 -12.88 -1.46 -3.57
C LEU A 89 -14.07 -1.34 -4.52
N GLY A 90 -14.49 -2.44 -5.13
CA GLY A 90 -15.59 -2.42 -6.08
C GLY A 90 -15.21 -1.84 -7.43
N VAL A 91 -13.97 -2.02 -7.85
CA VAL A 91 -13.48 -1.51 -9.13
C VAL A 91 -12.78 -2.62 -9.90
N SER A 92 -12.46 -2.33 -11.16
CA SER A 92 -11.67 -3.24 -11.97
C SER A 92 -10.19 -3.15 -11.57
N PRO A 93 -9.45 -4.25 -11.60
CA PRO A 93 -8.01 -4.18 -11.33
C PRO A 93 -7.27 -3.21 -12.23
N HIS A 94 -7.74 -3.02 -13.45
CA HIS A 94 -7.13 -2.08 -14.39
C HIS A 94 -7.24 -0.64 -13.95
N ASP A 95 -8.18 -0.34 -13.06
CA ASP A 95 -8.39 1.01 -12.58
C ASP A 95 -7.49 1.36 -11.40
N LEU A 96 -6.78 0.38 -10.83
CA LEU A 96 -5.95 0.63 -9.66
C LEU A 96 -4.68 1.36 -10.05
N PRO A 97 -4.42 2.54 -9.48
CA PRO A 97 -3.14 3.19 -9.69
C PRO A 97 -2.08 2.45 -8.88
N VAL A 98 -0.91 2.25 -9.47
CA VAL A 98 0.19 1.58 -8.80
C VAL A 98 1.38 2.52 -8.81
N PRO A 99 1.78 3.05 -7.63
CA PRO A 99 2.97 3.90 -7.58
C PRO A 99 4.18 3.14 -8.06
N GLU A 100 5.09 3.84 -8.69
CA GLU A 100 6.25 3.22 -9.31
C GLU A 100 7.02 2.30 -8.35
N PRO A 101 7.29 2.72 -7.09
CA PRO A 101 8.04 1.84 -6.19
C PRO A 101 7.32 0.54 -5.86
N ALA A 102 6.01 0.47 -6.05
CA ALA A 102 5.26 -0.75 -5.77
C ALA A 102 5.21 -1.69 -6.95
N ALA A 103 5.64 -1.26 -8.11
CA ALA A 103 5.45 -2.05 -9.34
C ALA A 103 6.20 -3.37 -9.31
N ASP A 104 7.22 -3.49 -8.46
CA ASP A 104 8.00 -4.73 -8.39
C ASP A 104 7.63 -5.59 -7.19
N MET A 105 6.52 -5.28 -6.51
CA MET A 105 6.07 -6.15 -5.43
C MET A 105 5.69 -7.52 -5.99
N GLY A 106 6.01 -8.55 -5.23
CA GLY A 106 5.72 -9.90 -5.68
C GLY A 106 6.81 -10.54 -6.53
N MET A 107 7.87 -9.81 -6.77
CA MET A 107 8.96 -10.30 -7.63
C MET A 107 10.07 -10.94 -6.81
#